data_fb413be20bf4eba9028b813376aaaf8f
#
_entry.id   fb413be20bf4eba9028b813376aaaf8f
#
_cell.length_a   1.000
_cell.length_b   1.000
_cell.length_c   1.000
_cell.angle_alpha   90.00
_cell.angle_beta   90.00
_cell.angle_gamma   90.00
#
_symmetry.space_group_name_H-M   'P 1'
#
loop_
_entity.id
_entity.type
_entity.pdbx_description
1 polymer ?
#
loop_
_entity_poly.entity_id
_entity_poly.type
_entity_poly.pdbx_seq_one_letter_code
_entity_poly.pdbx_strand_id
1 'polypeptide(L)'
;MGDKNTGFFHQRASQRKKKNSIDGLHDENGVWQTDMGKVIAIAEGYYVDLYKAQNHTNMEKVLDAVDKVVIDEMVQSLTQPYLKEDVRRALFSMHPSKSPSLDCMFPFFFFQKFWHIVGPNVTLVMLSVLHSGKYLKKMNYTHIVLIPKKNDPQNITNFRPISLGNVIYQIISKVLAN
;
A
#
# COMPACT_ATOMS: atom_id res chain seq x y z
N MET A 1 8.86 -10.17 -23.12
CA MET A 1 8.40 -9.40 -24.32
C MET A 1 7.50 -8.20 -23.97
N GLY A 2 7.59 -7.62 -22.77
CA GLY A 2 6.64 -6.63 -22.29
C GLY A 2 7.04 -5.16 -22.43
N ASP A 3 8.22 -4.84 -22.85
CA ASP A 3 8.82 -3.52 -22.61
C ASP A 3 9.18 -2.71 -23.87
N LYS A 4 8.57 -3.07 -24.98
CA LYS A 4 8.68 -2.27 -26.20
C LYS A 4 7.48 -1.35 -26.31
N ASN A 5 7.57 -0.13 -25.82
CA ASN A 5 6.59 0.97 -25.91
C ASN A 5 5.83 0.97 -27.26
N THR A 6 5.02 -0.07 -27.50
CA THR A 6 4.34 -0.34 -28.76
C THR A 6 2.92 0.19 -28.72
N GLY A 7 2.32 0.46 -29.89
CA GLY A 7 0.92 0.89 -30.02
C GLY A 7 -0.07 0.01 -29.27
N PHE A 8 0.22 -1.29 -29.15
CA PHE A 8 -0.57 -2.24 -28.35
C PHE A 8 -0.64 -1.86 -26.86
N PHE A 9 0.48 -1.47 -26.25
CA PHE A 9 0.49 -1.06 -24.85
C PHE A 9 -0.20 0.28 -24.62
N HIS A 10 -0.02 1.23 -25.53
CA HIS A 10 -0.74 2.49 -25.48
C HIS A 10 -2.26 2.31 -25.61
N GLN A 11 -2.70 1.46 -26.50
CA GLN A 11 -4.11 1.14 -26.66
C GLN A 11 -4.69 0.48 -25.39
N ARG A 12 -3.98 -0.50 -24.80
CA ARG A 12 -4.39 -1.13 -23.53
C ARG A 12 -4.40 -0.14 -22.37
N ALA A 13 -3.41 0.73 -22.27
CA ALA A 13 -3.37 1.76 -21.23
C ALA A 13 -4.55 2.73 -21.36
N SER A 14 -4.85 3.18 -22.58
CA SER A 14 -5.99 4.05 -22.87
C SER A 14 -7.34 3.38 -22.56
N GLN A 15 -7.50 2.10 -22.93
CA GLN A 15 -8.70 1.32 -22.58
C GLN A 15 -8.86 1.16 -21.08
N ARG A 16 -7.77 0.86 -20.34
CA ARG A 16 -7.80 0.77 -18.88
C ARG A 16 -8.12 2.11 -18.24
N LYS A 17 -7.54 3.20 -18.73
CA LYS A 17 -7.84 4.55 -18.25
C LYS A 17 -9.33 4.86 -18.40
N LYS A 18 -9.92 4.57 -19.58
CA LYS A 18 -11.34 4.76 -19.83
C LYS A 18 -12.21 3.86 -18.94
N LYS A 19 -11.82 2.58 -18.77
CA LYS A 19 -12.56 1.63 -17.92
C LYS A 19 -12.51 1.99 -16.44
N ASN A 20 -11.43 2.60 -15.98
CA ASN A 20 -11.22 2.99 -14.59
C ASN A 20 -11.62 4.45 -14.30
N SER A 21 -12.16 5.16 -15.30
CA SER A 21 -12.74 6.49 -15.11
C SER A 21 -13.94 6.40 -14.17
N ILE A 22 -14.06 7.36 -13.27
CA ILE A 22 -15.20 7.51 -12.38
C ILE A 22 -16.02 8.66 -12.95
N ASP A 23 -17.13 8.33 -13.63
CA ASP A 23 -17.98 9.32 -14.28
C ASP A 23 -18.97 9.95 -13.30
N GLY A 24 -19.22 9.29 -12.17
CA GLY A 24 -20.05 9.77 -11.06
C GLY A 24 -20.23 8.71 -9.98
N LEU A 25 -20.84 9.09 -8.88
CA LEU A 25 -21.21 8.22 -7.76
C LEU A 25 -22.59 8.61 -7.22
N HIS A 26 -23.34 7.63 -6.73
CA HIS A 26 -24.53 7.91 -5.92
C HIS A 26 -24.09 8.39 -4.53
N ASP A 27 -24.73 9.47 -4.05
CA ASP A 27 -24.59 9.92 -2.69
C ASP A 27 -25.47 9.07 -1.72
N GLU A 28 -25.46 9.45 -0.43
CA GLU A 28 -26.22 8.77 0.62
C GLU A 28 -27.74 8.77 0.38
N ASN A 29 -28.25 9.74 -0.39
CA ASN A 29 -29.66 9.86 -0.76
C ASN A 29 -30.00 9.13 -2.05
N GLY A 30 -29.02 8.43 -2.65
CA GLY A 30 -29.20 7.73 -3.92
C GLY A 30 -29.21 8.66 -5.14
N VAL A 31 -28.80 9.93 -4.99
CA VAL A 31 -28.73 10.88 -6.10
C VAL A 31 -27.40 10.75 -6.83
N TRP A 32 -27.47 10.61 -8.17
CA TRP A 32 -26.27 10.54 -9.00
C TRP A 32 -25.53 11.86 -9.09
N GLN A 33 -24.29 11.89 -8.61
CA GLN A 33 -23.42 13.05 -8.58
C GLN A 33 -22.32 12.90 -9.63
N THR A 34 -22.22 13.89 -10.54
CA THR A 34 -21.18 13.95 -11.59
C THR A 34 -20.18 15.07 -11.35
N ASP A 35 -20.48 15.99 -10.44
CA ASP A 35 -19.53 17.01 -10.01
C ASP A 35 -18.34 16.38 -9.30
N MET A 36 -17.14 16.61 -9.80
CA MET A 36 -15.93 15.97 -9.30
C MET A 36 -15.67 16.29 -7.82
N GLY A 37 -16.00 17.49 -7.36
CA GLY A 37 -15.86 17.86 -5.95
C GLY A 37 -16.76 17.01 -5.05
N LYS A 38 -18.01 16.78 -5.46
CA LYS A 38 -18.95 15.91 -4.75
C LYS A 38 -18.54 14.44 -4.80
N VAL A 39 -18.08 13.96 -5.96
CA VAL A 39 -17.57 12.59 -6.11
C VAL A 39 -16.38 12.33 -5.18
N ILE A 40 -15.45 13.29 -5.08
CA ILE A 40 -14.31 13.20 -4.16
C ILE A 40 -14.81 13.18 -2.72
N ALA A 41 -15.74 14.07 -2.34
CA ALA A 41 -16.27 14.12 -0.99
C ALA A 41 -16.98 12.82 -0.57
N ILE A 42 -17.74 12.19 -1.47
CA ILE A 42 -18.36 10.88 -1.25
C ILE A 42 -17.30 9.81 -1.00
N ALA A 43 -16.25 9.78 -1.83
CA ALA A 43 -15.18 8.81 -1.69
C ALA A 43 -14.38 9.02 -0.39
N GLU A 44 -14.00 10.25 -0.08
CA GLU A 44 -13.28 10.60 1.14
C GLU A 44 -14.08 10.24 2.39
N GLY A 45 -15.36 10.65 2.46
CA GLY A 45 -16.25 10.33 3.58
C GLY A 45 -16.32 8.83 3.83
N TYR A 46 -16.58 8.04 2.79
CA TYR A 46 -16.65 6.59 2.88
C TYR A 46 -15.36 5.96 3.41
N TYR A 47 -14.19 6.36 2.90
CA TYR A 47 -12.93 5.76 3.33
C TYR A 47 -12.46 6.26 4.69
N VAL A 48 -12.75 7.51 5.07
CA VAL A 48 -12.51 8.01 6.43
C VAL A 48 -13.27 7.17 7.45
N ASP A 49 -14.54 6.88 7.20
CA ASP A 49 -15.35 6.04 8.09
C ASP A 49 -14.90 4.58 8.08
N LEU A 50 -14.57 4.03 6.91
CA LEU A 50 -14.11 2.66 6.77
C LEU A 50 -12.80 2.40 7.53
N TYR A 51 -11.86 3.35 7.51
CA TYR A 51 -10.56 3.22 8.16
C TYR A 51 -10.51 3.79 9.58
N LYS A 52 -11.63 4.32 10.07
CA LYS A 52 -11.74 4.79 11.44
C LYS A 52 -11.72 3.60 12.39
N ALA A 53 -10.77 3.63 13.34
CA ALA A 53 -10.72 2.60 14.38
C ALA A 53 -12.01 2.64 15.23
N GLN A 54 -12.68 1.50 15.31
CA GLN A 54 -13.83 1.34 16.21
C GLN A 54 -13.32 0.82 17.55
N ASN A 55 -13.81 1.41 18.64
CA ASN A 55 -13.52 0.90 19.98
C ASN A 55 -14.33 -0.38 20.21
N HIS A 56 -13.65 -1.51 20.15
CA HIS A 56 -14.25 -2.81 20.44
C HIS A 56 -14.27 -3.05 21.96
N THR A 57 -15.45 -3.08 22.55
CA THR A 57 -15.65 -3.25 24.01
C THR A 57 -15.55 -4.71 24.49
N ASN A 58 -15.43 -5.69 23.60
CA ASN A 58 -15.44 -7.12 23.94
C ASN A 58 -14.15 -7.85 23.52
N MET A 59 -13.01 -7.16 23.51
CA MET A 59 -11.73 -7.75 23.09
C MET A 59 -11.32 -8.93 23.99
N GLU A 60 -11.59 -8.84 25.30
CA GLU A 60 -11.27 -9.89 26.29
C GLU A 60 -11.91 -11.23 25.93
N LYS A 61 -13.19 -11.24 25.56
CA LYS A 61 -13.88 -12.48 25.19
C LYS A 61 -13.31 -13.13 23.92
N VAL A 62 -12.78 -12.31 23.01
CA VAL A 62 -12.13 -12.82 21.80
C VAL A 62 -10.76 -13.37 22.13
N LEU A 63 -10.01 -12.69 23.00
CA LEU A 63 -8.69 -13.12 23.44
C LEU A 63 -8.75 -14.42 24.26
N ASP A 64 -9.76 -14.58 25.11
CA ASP A 64 -10.00 -15.81 25.89
C ASP A 64 -10.33 -17.03 25.02
N ALA A 65 -10.88 -16.78 23.82
CA ALA A 65 -11.21 -17.85 22.87
C ALA A 65 -10.04 -18.25 21.95
N VAL A 66 -8.89 -17.55 22.05
CA VAL A 66 -7.69 -17.84 21.25
C VAL A 66 -6.63 -18.49 22.13
N ASP A 67 -6.26 -19.72 21.81
CA ASP A 67 -5.18 -20.41 22.49
C ASP A 67 -3.86 -19.65 22.35
N LYS A 68 -3.03 -19.66 23.39
CA LYS A 68 -1.68 -19.07 23.36
C LYS A 68 -0.79 -19.86 22.40
N VAL A 69 -0.69 -19.40 21.17
CA VAL A 69 0.14 -20.04 20.12
C VAL A 69 1.59 -19.54 20.14
N VAL A 70 1.80 -18.30 20.66
CA VAL A 70 3.13 -17.67 20.67
C VAL A 70 3.95 -18.24 21.84
N ILE A 71 4.99 -18.98 21.53
CA ILE A 71 5.95 -19.53 22.49
C ILE A 71 7.11 -18.58 22.75
N ASP A 72 7.85 -18.77 23.83
CA ASP A 72 8.93 -17.85 24.25
C ASP A 72 10.06 -17.76 23.22
N GLU A 73 10.38 -18.84 22.50
CA GLU A 73 11.35 -18.83 21.41
C GLU A 73 10.90 -17.94 20.24
N MET A 74 9.60 -17.93 19.91
CA MET A 74 9.05 -17.03 18.89
C MET A 74 9.15 -15.56 19.33
N VAL A 75 8.84 -15.27 20.61
CA VAL A 75 9.00 -13.93 21.17
C VAL A 75 10.46 -13.48 21.09
N GLN A 76 11.38 -14.34 21.48
CA GLN A 76 12.81 -14.05 21.41
C GLN A 76 13.28 -13.79 19.99
N SER A 77 12.80 -14.56 19.01
CA SER A 77 13.10 -14.35 17.59
C SER A 77 12.53 -13.01 17.08
N LEU A 78 11.27 -12.70 17.44
CA LEU A 78 10.59 -11.47 16.99
C LEU A 78 11.13 -10.19 17.65
N THR A 79 11.78 -10.30 18.81
CA THR A 79 12.35 -9.15 19.54
C THR A 79 13.82 -8.91 19.23
N GLN A 80 14.43 -9.68 18.34
CA GLN A 80 15.80 -9.43 17.91
C GLN A 80 15.93 -8.07 17.17
N PRO A 81 17.06 -7.37 17.37
CA PRO A 81 17.29 -6.13 16.66
C PRO A 81 17.43 -6.37 15.15
N TYR A 82 16.79 -5.53 14.36
CA TYR A 82 16.91 -5.57 12.89
C TYR A 82 18.33 -5.22 12.45
N LEU A 83 18.82 -5.97 11.49
CA LEU A 83 20.17 -5.83 10.94
C LEU A 83 20.13 -5.31 9.50
N LYS A 84 21.28 -4.85 9.02
CA LYS A 84 21.49 -4.41 7.63
C LYS A 84 21.11 -5.51 6.62
N GLU A 85 21.41 -6.75 6.96
CA GLU A 85 21.14 -7.92 6.16
C GLU A 85 19.64 -8.15 5.97
N ASP A 86 18.83 -7.86 6.98
CA ASP A 86 17.37 -7.99 6.90
C ASP A 86 16.77 -6.99 5.91
N VAL A 87 17.25 -5.74 5.94
CA VAL A 87 16.86 -4.72 4.96
C VAL A 87 17.24 -5.13 3.55
N ARG A 88 18.46 -5.61 3.37
CA ARG A 88 18.93 -6.09 2.06
C ARG A 88 18.14 -7.30 1.58
N ARG A 89 17.92 -8.29 2.43
CA ARG A 89 17.13 -9.51 2.12
C ARG A 89 15.71 -9.13 1.71
N ALA A 90 15.05 -8.24 2.45
CA ALA A 90 13.71 -7.77 2.14
C ALA A 90 13.65 -7.11 0.76
N LEU A 91 14.56 -6.17 0.46
CA LEU A 91 14.61 -5.52 -0.84
C LEU A 91 14.82 -6.50 -1.99
N PHE A 92 15.80 -7.42 -1.87
CA PHE A 92 16.13 -8.34 -2.95
C PHE A 92 15.12 -9.49 -3.10
N SER A 93 14.25 -9.72 -2.12
CA SER A 93 13.10 -10.63 -2.25
C SER A 93 11.92 -10.03 -3.02
N MET A 94 11.92 -8.73 -3.22
CA MET A 94 10.87 -8.04 -3.97
C MET A 94 11.13 -8.12 -5.47
N HIS A 95 10.05 -8.37 -6.25
CA HIS A 95 10.18 -8.43 -7.70
C HIS A 95 10.50 -7.04 -8.27
N PRO A 96 11.55 -6.88 -9.10
CA PRO A 96 12.01 -5.58 -9.59
C PRO A 96 10.98 -4.82 -10.45
N SER A 97 10.09 -5.54 -11.15
CA SER A 97 9.04 -4.95 -12.00
C SER A 97 7.68 -4.84 -11.31
N LYS A 98 7.64 -4.84 -9.96
CA LYS A 98 6.41 -4.58 -9.22
C LYS A 98 5.87 -3.19 -9.58
N SER A 99 4.54 -3.02 -9.54
CA SER A 99 3.86 -1.79 -9.92
C SER A 99 4.60 -0.53 -9.44
N PRO A 100 4.82 0.45 -10.32
CA PRO A 100 5.49 1.67 -9.93
C PRO A 100 4.74 2.33 -8.77
N SER A 101 5.50 2.85 -7.81
CA SER A 101 5.01 3.74 -6.78
C SER A 101 4.66 5.10 -7.42
N LEU A 102 4.18 6.04 -6.61
CA LEU A 102 3.92 7.42 -6.98
C LEU A 102 5.05 8.10 -7.78
N ASP A 103 6.28 7.66 -7.55
CA ASP A 103 7.49 8.18 -8.18
C ASP A 103 7.66 7.76 -9.65
N CYS A 104 6.67 7.09 -10.26
CA CYS A 104 6.62 6.64 -11.66
C CYS A 104 7.83 5.81 -12.14
N MET A 105 8.78 5.49 -11.28
CA MET A 105 9.94 4.65 -11.57
C MET A 105 9.69 3.22 -11.10
N PHE A 106 10.43 2.26 -11.65
CA PHE A 106 10.52 0.91 -11.10
C PHE A 106 11.44 0.94 -9.87
N PRO A 107 10.89 1.26 -8.68
CA PRO A 107 11.72 1.67 -7.57
C PRO A 107 12.57 0.53 -7.04
N PHE A 108 12.03 -0.70 -7.03
CA PHE A 108 12.80 -1.86 -6.57
C PHE A 108 13.98 -2.17 -7.50
N PHE A 109 13.77 -2.06 -8.83
CA PHE A 109 14.85 -2.21 -9.80
C PHE A 109 15.96 -1.18 -9.57
N PHE A 110 15.61 0.10 -9.34
CA PHE A 110 16.58 1.14 -9.04
C PHE A 110 17.37 0.83 -7.78
N PHE A 111 16.70 0.55 -6.66
CA PHE A 111 17.36 0.25 -5.39
C PHE A 111 18.19 -1.03 -5.44
N GLN A 112 17.73 -2.07 -6.12
CA GLN A 112 18.50 -3.31 -6.30
C GLN A 112 19.73 -3.08 -7.19
N LYS A 113 19.57 -2.39 -8.32
CA LYS A 113 20.66 -2.14 -9.27
C LYS A 113 21.75 -1.24 -8.69
N PHE A 114 21.35 -0.21 -7.97
CA PHE A 114 22.26 0.80 -7.40
C PHE A 114 22.51 0.61 -5.91
N TRP A 115 22.27 -0.59 -5.39
CA TRP A 115 22.43 -0.88 -3.97
C TRP A 115 23.81 -0.54 -3.42
N HIS A 116 24.85 -0.74 -4.21
CA HIS A 116 26.23 -0.41 -3.84
C HIS A 116 26.44 1.10 -3.55
N ILE A 117 25.60 1.96 -4.12
CA ILE A 117 25.64 3.41 -3.91
C ILE A 117 24.66 3.84 -2.83
N VAL A 118 23.38 3.47 -2.96
CA VAL A 118 22.30 3.98 -2.10
C VAL A 118 22.09 3.14 -0.84
N GLY A 119 22.54 1.90 -0.85
CA GLY A 119 22.28 0.91 0.21
C GLY A 119 22.65 1.40 1.62
N PRO A 120 23.83 1.99 1.84
CA PRO A 120 24.20 2.49 3.18
C PRO A 120 23.22 3.51 3.73
N ASN A 121 22.82 4.51 2.95
CA ASN A 121 21.90 5.56 3.38
C ASN A 121 20.47 5.01 3.58
N VAL A 122 20.01 4.16 2.65
CA VAL A 122 18.69 3.50 2.75
C VAL A 122 18.62 2.64 4.00
N THR A 123 19.64 1.84 4.27
CA THR A 123 19.74 1.00 5.47
C THR A 123 19.72 1.82 6.75
N LEU A 124 20.48 2.91 6.80
CA LEU A 124 20.51 3.81 7.96
C LEU A 124 19.12 4.35 8.29
N VAL A 125 18.43 4.87 7.28
CA VAL A 125 17.07 5.41 7.44
C VAL A 125 16.08 4.31 7.91
N MET A 126 16.14 3.13 7.29
CA MET A 126 15.24 2.03 7.64
C MET A 126 15.48 1.51 9.05
N LEU A 127 16.72 1.29 9.45
CA LEU A 127 17.05 0.84 10.80
C LEU A 127 16.67 1.89 11.84
N SER A 128 16.86 3.19 11.54
CA SER A 128 16.39 4.26 12.42
C SER A 128 14.88 4.21 12.65
N VAL A 129 14.09 3.96 11.62
CA VAL A 129 12.63 3.81 11.75
C VAL A 129 12.26 2.53 12.50
N LEU A 130 12.87 1.39 12.15
CA LEU A 130 12.58 0.09 12.75
C LEU A 130 12.90 0.06 14.26
N HIS A 131 14.02 0.66 14.67
CA HIS A 131 14.41 0.68 16.09
C HIS A 131 13.68 1.75 16.90
N SER A 132 13.34 2.90 16.31
CA SER A 132 12.64 3.97 17.02
C SER A 132 11.12 3.84 17.01
N GLY A 133 10.55 3.09 16.08
CA GLY A 133 9.11 3.04 15.82
C GLY A 133 8.53 4.37 15.28
N LYS A 134 9.37 5.36 15.01
CA LYS A 134 8.94 6.69 14.57
C LYS A 134 9.01 6.82 13.06
N TYR A 135 7.84 6.89 12.43
CA TYR A 135 7.72 7.17 11.00
C TYR A 135 7.66 8.67 10.73
N LEU A 136 8.40 9.14 9.74
CA LEU A 136 8.16 10.47 9.18
C LEU A 136 6.80 10.47 8.46
N LYS A 137 5.98 11.52 8.67
CA LYS A 137 4.66 11.64 8.01
C LYS A 137 4.74 11.44 6.49
N LYS A 138 5.79 11.97 5.85
CA LYS A 138 6.02 11.82 4.41
C LYS A 138 6.26 10.36 3.98
N MET A 139 6.80 9.52 4.85
CA MET A 139 7.03 8.11 4.54
C MET A 139 5.75 7.27 4.64
N ASN A 140 4.80 7.72 5.48
CA ASN A 140 3.49 7.08 5.62
C ASN A 140 2.44 7.61 4.63
N TYR A 141 2.82 8.57 3.78
CA TYR A 141 1.92 9.09 2.77
C TYR A 141 1.68 8.05 1.67
N THR A 142 0.41 7.80 1.36
CA THR A 142 0.01 6.87 0.32
C THR A 142 -1.11 7.46 -0.53
N HIS A 143 -1.12 7.15 -1.82
CA HIS A 143 -2.26 7.45 -2.67
C HIS A 143 -3.20 6.25 -2.72
N ILE A 144 -4.48 6.50 -2.56
CA ILE A 144 -5.51 5.49 -2.75
C ILE A 144 -6.06 5.63 -4.16
N VAL A 145 -5.88 4.57 -4.96
CA VAL A 145 -6.44 4.47 -6.30
C VAL A 145 -7.65 3.55 -6.27
N LEU A 146 -8.74 3.99 -6.86
CA LEU A 146 -9.99 3.24 -6.91
C LEU A 146 -10.06 2.42 -8.20
N ILE A 147 -10.19 1.10 -8.07
CA ILE A 147 -10.35 0.18 -9.20
C ILE A 147 -11.74 -0.43 -9.19
N PRO A 148 -12.50 -0.32 -10.30
CA PRO A 148 -13.83 -0.92 -10.39
C PRO A 148 -13.82 -2.43 -10.16
N LYS A 149 -14.75 -2.94 -9.34
CA LYS A 149 -14.99 -4.37 -9.13
C LYS A 149 -15.86 -4.98 -10.23
N LYS A 150 -16.67 -4.13 -10.87
CA LYS A 150 -17.62 -4.52 -11.94
C LYS A 150 -17.62 -3.49 -13.06
N ASN A 151 -18.23 -3.83 -14.16
CA ASN A 151 -18.54 -2.86 -15.20
C ASN A 151 -19.66 -1.93 -14.70
N ASP A 152 -19.59 -0.64 -15.07
CA ASP A 152 -20.55 0.39 -14.67
C ASP A 152 -20.70 0.51 -13.13
N PRO A 153 -19.67 0.91 -12.40
CA PRO A 153 -19.70 1.08 -10.95
C PRO A 153 -20.41 2.39 -10.60
N GLN A 154 -21.51 2.32 -9.87
CA GLN A 154 -22.32 3.49 -9.51
C GLN A 154 -22.19 3.91 -8.04
N ASN A 155 -21.75 2.99 -7.17
CA ASN A 155 -21.56 3.25 -5.75
C ASN A 155 -20.09 3.09 -5.37
N ILE A 156 -19.63 3.83 -4.36
CA ILE A 156 -18.25 3.76 -3.87
C ILE A 156 -17.86 2.33 -3.43
N THR A 157 -18.81 1.55 -2.92
CA THR A 157 -18.63 0.14 -2.55
C THR A 157 -18.30 -0.77 -3.74
N ASN A 158 -18.57 -0.31 -4.96
CA ASN A 158 -18.22 -1.03 -6.19
C ASN A 158 -16.75 -0.87 -6.61
N PHE A 159 -15.96 -0.15 -5.84
CA PHE A 159 -14.54 0.04 -6.08
C PHE A 159 -13.69 -0.73 -5.05
N ARG A 160 -12.48 -1.08 -5.45
CA ARG A 160 -11.41 -1.58 -4.58
C ARG A 160 -10.42 -0.45 -4.35
N PRO A 161 -10.16 -0.05 -3.10
CA PRO A 161 -9.06 0.84 -2.81
C PRO A 161 -7.74 0.08 -2.96
N ILE A 162 -6.80 0.65 -3.71
CA ILE A 162 -5.43 0.16 -3.79
C ILE A 162 -4.52 1.26 -3.29
N SER A 163 -3.78 0.95 -2.23
CA SER A 163 -2.80 1.87 -1.64
C SER A 163 -1.48 1.81 -2.40
N LEU A 164 -1.07 2.94 -2.94
CA LEU A 164 0.23 3.13 -3.58
C LEU A 164 1.16 3.82 -2.57
N GLY A 165 1.74 3.02 -1.68
CA GLY A 165 2.73 3.49 -0.71
C GLY A 165 4.09 3.72 -1.35
N ASN A 166 4.93 4.54 -0.70
CA ASN A 166 6.29 4.74 -1.17
C ASN A 166 7.16 3.48 -0.95
N VAL A 167 8.28 3.42 -1.66
CA VAL A 167 9.17 2.26 -1.69
C VAL A 167 9.76 1.97 -0.33
N ILE A 168 10.19 3.01 0.39
CA ILE A 168 10.80 2.86 1.72
C ILE A 168 9.82 2.19 2.68
N TYR A 169 8.55 2.64 2.68
CA TYR A 169 7.49 2.02 3.48
C TYR A 169 7.29 0.54 3.10
N GLN A 170 7.28 0.24 1.79
CA GLN A 170 7.10 -1.14 1.32
C GLN A 170 8.25 -2.05 1.75
N ILE A 171 9.50 -1.56 1.72
CA ILE A 171 10.67 -2.34 2.18
C ILE A 171 10.60 -2.55 3.70
N ILE A 172 10.27 -1.51 4.48
CA ILE A 172 10.09 -1.65 5.94
C ILE A 172 9.01 -2.66 6.26
N SER A 173 7.84 -2.57 5.60
CA SER A 173 6.75 -3.55 5.78
C SER A 173 7.21 -4.97 5.42
N LYS A 174 8.06 -5.12 4.42
CA LYS A 174 8.62 -6.41 4.03
C LYS A 174 9.65 -6.93 5.05
N VAL A 175 10.45 -6.07 5.67
CA VAL A 175 11.35 -6.45 6.77
C VAL A 175 10.56 -6.99 7.96
N LEU A 176 9.45 -6.28 8.32
CA LEU A 176 8.58 -6.69 9.42
C LEU A 176 7.82 -8.01 9.15
N ALA A 177 7.63 -8.37 7.88
CA ALA A 177 6.88 -9.57 7.48
C ALA A 177 7.77 -10.81 7.21
N ASN A 178 9.09 -10.67 7.29
CA ASN A 178 10.04 -11.77 7.12
C ASN A 178 10.45 -12.37 8.45
#